data_6962e28912ca6b824edab8c38e1beac5
#
_entry.id   6962e28912ca6b824edab8c38e1beac5
#
_cell.length_a   1.000
_cell.length_b   1.000
_cell.length_c   1.000
_cell.angle_alpha   90.00
_cell.angle_beta   90.00
_cell.angle_gamma   90.00
#
_symmetry.space_group_name_H-M   'P 1'
#
loop_
_entity.id
_entity.type
_entity.pdbx_description
1 polymer ?
#
loop_
_entity_poly.entity_id
_entity_poly.type
_entity_poly.pdbx_seq_one_letter_code
_entity_poly.pdbx_strand_id
1 'polypeptide(L)'
;MMMSRLSGLARRAFLAVVYSTSGAVAVSLIVFVVYMNGRPDLAVWHLVDLDEEFSSDSKIDSFAGYVALEERVFKQLDELVYAKISPAQRTQVNRYHRGSLSDPQRWEPNWNRTFELRKPDPRVGVLLLHGMSDSPYSLRQLGQRLHASGAHVLGLRMPGHGTAPTGLVELAWQDMAAATRLAMRHLAEQNPGRPLYIVGYSTGAALAVHYALAALENQALPRVERIVLLSPAIGVSAVAAF
;
A
#
# COMPACT_ATOMS: atom_id res chain seq x y z
N MET A 1 42.25 46.47 34.20
CA MET A 1 43.03 45.88 33.07
C MET A 1 42.76 44.37 32.87
N MET A 2 42.52 43.60 33.89
CA MET A 2 42.22 42.15 33.80
C MET A 2 40.82 41.82 33.18
N MET A 3 39.78 42.59 33.51
CA MET A 3 38.39 42.41 32.97
C MET A 3 38.28 42.72 31.48
N SER A 4 39.06 43.67 30.95
CA SER A 4 39.06 44.01 29.50
C SER A 4 39.73 42.93 28.63
N ARG A 5 40.69 42.17 29.21
CA ARG A 5 41.29 41.01 28.53
C ARG A 5 40.39 39.78 28.47
N LEU A 6 39.62 39.56 29.56
CA LEU A 6 38.61 38.47 29.65
C LEU A 6 37.47 38.68 28.64
N SER A 7 37.00 39.92 28.45
CA SER A 7 35.97 40.22 27.44
C SER A 7 36.49 40.03 25.99
N GLY A 8 37.76 40.35 25.73
CA GLY A 8 38.39 40.12 24.45
C GLY A 8 38.58 38.64 24.10
N LEU A 9 38.93 37.81 25.11
CA LEU A 9 39.06 36.35 24.95
C LEU A 9 37.70 35.68 24.70
N ALA A 10 36.70 36.08 25.48
CA ALA A 10 35.33 35.58 25.32
C ALA A 10 34.73 35.89 23.94
N ARG A 11 34.97 37.12 23.44
CA ARG A 11 34.56 37.52 22.08
C ARG A 11 35.27 36.72 21.00
N ARG A 12 36.58 36.47 21.15
CA ARG A 12 37.34 35.64 20.19
C ARG A 12 36.85 34.20 20.19
N ALA A 13 36.59 33.61 21.37
CA ALA A 13 36.05 32.30 21.49
C ALA A 13 34.65 32.20 20.85
N PHE A 14 33.79 33.18 21.10
CA PHE A 14 32.46 33.26 20.48
C PHE A 14 32.55 33.32 18.94
N LEU A 15 33.39 34.21 18.41
CA LEU A 15 33.56 34.31 16.96
C LEU A 15 34.16 33.03 16.36
N ALA A 16 35.09 32.37 17.03
CA ALA A 16 35.65 31.09 16.60
C ALA A 16 34.55 30.03 16.55
N VAL A 17 33.68 29.94 17.55
CA VAL A 17 32.52 29.00 17.54
C VAL A 17 31.57 29.34 16.39
N VAL A 18 31.23 30.64 16.21
CA VAL A 18 30.31 31.03 15.11
C VAL A 18 30.89 30.65 13.76
N TYR A 19 32.17 31.00 13.48
CA TYR A 19 32.80 30.68 12.19
C TYR A 19 32.96 29.16 11.99
N SER A 20 33.33 28.42 13.04
CA SER A 20 33.43 26.95 12.94
C SER A 20 32.08 26.31 12.65
N THR A 21 31.03 26.75 13.35
CA THR A 21 29.66 26.23 13.12
C THR A 21 29.15 26.59 11.72
N SER A 22 29.36 27.87 11.29
CA SER A 22 28.97 28.30 9.94
C SER A 22 29.72 27.53 8.86
N GLY A 23 31.05 27.33 9.06
CA GLY A 23 31.85 26.51 8.17
C GLY A 23 31.40 25.05 8.10
N ALA A 24 31.11 24.45 9.24
CA ALA A 24 30.57 23.07 9.30
C ALA A 24 29.23 22.95 8.57
N VAL A 25 28.33 23.91 8.77
CA VAL A 25 27.04 23.96 8.06
C VAL A 25 27.23 24.10 6.55
N ALA A 26 28.11 25.02 6.11
CA ALA A 26 28.41 25.23 4.71
C ALA A 26 28.98 23.96 4.04
N VAL A 27 29.95 23.30 4.70
CA VAL A 27 30.52 22.03 4.21
C VAL A 27 29.45 20.94 4.15
N SER A 28 28.62 20.83 5.17
CA SER A 28 27.53 19.84 5.20
C SER A 28 26.53 20.07 4.07
N LEU A 29 26.19 21.31 3.77
CA LEU A 29 25.31 21.66 2.64
C LEU A 29 25.96 21.31 1.29
N ILE A 30 27.25 21.63 1.12
CA ILE A 30 27.99 21.28 -0.11
C ILE A 30 28.01 19.75 -0.30
N VAL A 31 28.38 19.01 0.75
CA VAL A 31 28.38 17.53 0.72
C VAL A 31 26.99 17.00 0.40
N PHE A 32 25.96 17.56 1.01
CA PHE A 32 24.56 17.18 0.73
C PHE A 32 24.18 17.43 -0.73
N VAL A 33 24.50 18.61 -1.27
CA VAL A 33 24.20 18.93 -2.68
C VAL A 33 24.96 18.02 -3.64
N VAL A 34 26.27 17.79 -3.40
CA VAL A 34 27.06 16.85 -4.21
C VAL A 34 26.50 15.43 -4.14
N TYR A 35 26.14 14.97 -2.94
CA TYR A 35 25.52 13.67 -2.74
C TYR A 35 24.17 13.55 -3.49
N MET A 36 23.31 14.57 -3.39
CA MET A 36 22.00 14.58 -4.06
C MET A 36 22.14 14.63 -5.59
N ASN A 37 23.05 15.43 -6.11
CA ASN A 37 23.32 15.50 -7.56
C ASN A 37 23.95 14.22 -8.13
N GLY A 38 24.61 13.42 -7.29
CA GLY A 38 25.16 12.12 -7.66
C GLY A 38 24.16 10.96 -7.53
N ARG A 39 22.90 11.23 -7.11
CA ARG A 39 21.88 10.17 -7.03
C ARG A 39 21.39 9.81 -8.43
N PRO A 40 21.13 8.52 -8.70
CA PRO A 40 20.54 8.11 -9.96
C PRO A 40 19.15 8.73 -10.13
N ASP A 41 18.78 8.99 -11.37
CA ASP A 41 17.43 9.42 -11.73
C ASP A 41 16.37 8.44 -11.21
N LEU A 42 15.16 8.95 -11.00
CA LEU A 42 14.03 8.11 -10.63
C LEU A 42 13.80 7.05 -11.70
N ALA A 43 13.62 5.83 -11.26
CA ALA A 43 13.32 4.73 -12.16
C ALA A 43 11.89 4.83 -12.72
N VAL A 44 11.63 4.18 -13.85
CA VAL A 44 10.34 4.22 -14.55
C VAL A 44 9.15 3.92 -13.64
N TRP A 45 9.29 3.00 -12.69
CA TRP A 45 8.21 2.64 -11.75
C TRP A 45 7.91 3.72 -10.69
N HIS A 46 8.75 4.76 -10.57
CA HIS A 46 8.47 5.93 -9.73
C HIS A 46 7.81 7.08 -10.48
N LEU A 47 7.72 6.98 -11.82
CA LEU A 47 7.25 8.08 -12.68
C LEU A 47 6.03 7.68 -13.53
N VAL A 48 5.79 6.36 -13.68
CA VAL A 48 4.71 5.85 -14.52
C VAL A 48 3.36 6.21 -13.92
N ASP A 49 2.45 6.67 -14.75
CA ASP A 49 1.03 6.77 -14.45
C ASP A 49 0.33 5.50 -14.97
N LEU A 50 -0.43 4.84 -14.10
CA LEU A 50 -1.28 3.69 -14.42
C LEU A 50 -2.74 4.18 -14.37
N ASP A 51 -3.17 4.87 -15.42
CA ASP A 51 -4.43 5.61 -15.52
C ASP A 51 -5.70 4.73 -15.57
N GLU A 52 -5.53 3.41 -15.71
CA GLU A 52 -6.62 2.43 -15.59
C GLU A 52 -6.96 2.06 -14.13
N GLU A 53 -6.39 2.75 -13.12
CA GLU A 53 -6.65 2.40 -11.73
C GLU A 53 -8.11 2.74 -11.32
N PHE A 54 -8.65 1.96 -10.38
CA PHE A 54 -10.03 2.10 -9.91
C PHE A 54 -10.19 3.38 -9.08
N SER A 55 -11.23 4.16 -9.42
CA SER A 55 -11.71 5.28 -8.63
C SER A 55 -13.19 5.08 -8.24
N SER A 56 -13.58 5.59 -7.09
CA SER A 56 -14.97 5.60 -6.62
C SER A 56 -15.93 6.37 -7.56
N ASP A 57 -15.37 7.27 -8.37
CA ASP A 57 -16.11 8.03 -9.39
C ASP A 57 -16.25 7.27 -10.72
N SER A 58 -15.57 6.13 -10.86
CA SER A 58 -15.70 5.29 -12.05
C SER A 58 -17.10 4.67 -12.14
N LYS A 59 -17.54 4.35 -13.37
CA LYS A 59 -18.82 3.70 -13.62
C LYS A 59 -18.81 2.19 -13.34
N ILE A 60 -17.81 1.70 -12.58
CA ILE A 60 -17.69 0.30 -12.23
C ILE A 60 -18.54 0.02 -10.99
N ASP A 61 -19.61 -0.73 -11.17
CA ASP A 61 -20.61 -1.05 -10.16
C ASP A 61 -20.62 -2.53 -9.74
N SER A 62 -19.79 -3.34 -10.37
CA SER A 62 -19.70 -4.79 -10.13
C SER A 62 -18.28 -5.24 -9.80
N PHE A 63 -18.17 -6.30 -9.02
CA PHE A 63 -16.87 -6.90 -8.69
C PHE A 63 -16.19 -7.49 -9.93
N ALA A 64 -16.95 -8.06 -10.87
CA ALA A 64 -16.41 -8.53 -12.15
C ALA A 64 -15.80 -7.38 -12.97
N GLY A 65 -16.44 -6.22 -12.98
CA GLY A 65 -15.90 -5.00 -13.59
C GLY A 65 -14.63 -4.53 -12.92
N TYR A 66 -14.55 -4.61 -11.60
CA TYR A 66 -13.35 -4.29 -10.81
C TYR A 66 -12.16 -5.21 -11.17
N VAL A 67 -12.41 -6.52 -11.25
CA VAL A 67 -11.38 -7.50 -11.63
C VAL A 67 -10.93 -7.31 -13.08
N ALA A 68 -11.87 -7.03 -13.99
CA ALA A 68 -11.53 -6.74 -15.39
C ALA A 68 -10.69 -5.46 -15.54
N LEU A 69 -10.95 -4.44 -14.70
CA LEU A 69 -10.10 -3.25 -14.62
C LEU A 69 -8.72 -3.59 -14.07
N GLU A 70 -8.64 -4.40 -13.01
CA GLU A 70 -7.37 -4.87 -12.46
C GLU A 70 -6.51 -5.55 -13.53
N GLU A 71 -7.08 -6.36 -14.42
CA GLU A 71 -6.36 -6.97 -15.53
C GLU A 71 -5.71 -5.91 -16.44
N ARG A 72 -6.42 -4.82 -16.73
CA ARG A 72 -5.89 -3.73 -17.57
C ARG A 72 -4.75 -2.98 -16.87
N VAL A 73 -4.89 -2.70 -15.58
CA VAL A 73 -3.82 -2.07 -14.78
C VAL A 73 -2.54 -2.91 -14.79
N PHE A 74 -2.65 -4.24 -14.61
CA PHE A 74 -1.48 -5.12 -14.67
C PHE A 74 -0.90 -5.23 -16.08
N LYS A 75 -1.72 -5.14 -17.13
CA LYS A 75 -1.24 -5.04 -18.51
C LYS A 75 -0.47 -3.74 -18.73
N GLN A 76 -0.98 -2.60 -18.25
CA GLN A 76 -0.23 -1.33 -18.29
C GLN A 76 1.09 -1.43 -17.53
N LEU A 77 1.11 -2.07 -16.35
CA LEU A 77 2.32 -2.30 -15.59
C LEU A 77 3.36 -3.08 -16.42
N ASP A 78 2.94 -4.10 -17.14
CA ASP A 78 3.81 -4.87 -18.02
C ASP A 78 4.37 -4.03 -19.18
N GLU A 79 3.54 -3.24 -19.83
CA GLU A 79 3.90 -2.43 -21.00
C GLU A 79 4.73 -1.19 -20.61
N LEU A 80 4.39 -0.54 -19.50
CA LEU A 80 4.94 0.76 -19.11
C LEU A 80 6.11 0.65 -18.12
N VAL A 81 6.22 -0.46 -17.41
CA VAL A 81 7.27 -0.67 -16.41
C VAL A 81 8.17 -1.84 -16.77
N TYR A 82 7.65 -3.07 -16.77
CA TYR A 82 8.47 -4.27 -17.01
C TYR A 82 9.20 -4.25 -18.36
N ALA A 83 8.53 -3.79 -19.42
CA ALA A 83 9.13 -3.68 -20.75
C ALA A 83 10.19 -2.55 -20.85
N LYS A 84 10.16 -1.58 -19.94
CA LYS A 84 11.00 -0.36 -20.01
C LYS A 84 12.15 -0.34 -19.02
N ILE A 85 12.35 -1.36 -18.18
CA ILE A 85 13.50 -1.39 -17.27
C ILE A 85 14.81 -1.46 -18.05
N SER A 86 15.77 -0.61 -17.65
CA SER A 86 17.09 -0.57 -18.27
C SER A 86 17.93 -1.81 -17.90
N PRO A 87 18.97 -2.15 -18.68
CA PRO A 87 19.88 -3.24 -18.33
C PRO A 87 20.49 -3.11 -16.93
N ALA A 88 20.84 -1.89 -16.50
CA ALA A 88 21.39 -1.62 -15.16
C ALA A 88 20.39 -1.92 -14.03
N GLN A 89 19.09 -1.85 -14.29
CA GLN A 89 18.02 -2.12 -13.33
C GLN A 89 17.64 -3.62 -13.28
N ARG A 90 18.18 -4.47 -14.15
CA ARG A 90 17.93 -5.92 -14.19
C ARG A 90 18.69 -6.66 -13.09
N THR A 91 18.39 -6.36 -11.86
CA THR A 91 18.99 -7.00 -10.69
C THR A 91 18.10 -8.10 -10.12
N GLN A 92 18.69 -9.02 -9.34
CA GLN A 92 17.96 -10.13 -8.71
C GLN A 92 16.98 -9.69 -7.62
N VAL A 93 17.12 -8.45 -7.13
CA VAL A 93 16.24 -7.88 -6.09
C VAL A 93 15.23 -6.88 -6.65
N ASN A 94 15.28 -6.58 -7.94
CA ASN A 94 14.31 -5.69 -8.57
C ASN A 94 13.03 -6.45 -8.89
N ARG A 95 11.92 -6.10 -8.24
CA ARG A 95 10.61 -6.75 -8.45
C ARG A 95 10.06 -6.59 -9.87
N TYR A 96 10.52 -5.60 -10.62
CA TYR A 96 10.11 -5.35 -12.01
C TYR A 96 11.06 -6.01 -13.03
N HIS A 97 12.08 -6.72 -12.59
CA HIS A 97 12.90 -7.57 -13.45
C HIS A 97 12.29 -8.98 -13.54
N ARG A 98 11.77 -9.34 -14.70
CA ARG A 98 11.18 -10.67 -14.92
C ARG A 98 12.17 -11.79 -14.62
N GLY A 99 11.71 -12.74 -13.82
CA GLY A 99 12.53 -13.86 -13.36
C GLY A 99 13.50 -13.54 -12.21
N SER A 100 13.51 -12.31 -11.68
CA SER A 100 14.26 -11.99 -10.46
C SER A 100 13.71 -12.73 -9.23
N LEU A 101 14.46 -12.75 -8.12
CA LEU A 101 13.99 -13.36 -6.87
C LEU A 101 12.76 -12.63 -6.29
N SER A 102 12.63 -11.33 -6.59
CA SER A 102 11.54 -10.48 -6.10
C SER A 102 10.39 -10.31 -7.11
N ASP A 103 10.46 -10.96 -8.28
CA ASP A 103 9.42 -10.88 -9.29
C ASP A 103 8.13 -11.57 -8.82
N PRO A 104 7.01 -10.82 -8.63
CA PRO A 104 5.74 -11.41 -8.21
C PRO A 104 5.17 -12.42 -9.21
N GLN A 105 5.53 -12.29 -10.49
CA GLN A 105 5.03 -13.16 -11.56
C GLN A 105 5.70 -14.56 -11.58
N ARG A 106 6.70 -14.81 -10.73
CA ARG A 106 7.25 -16.14 -10.49
C ARG A 106 6.27 -17.09 -9.78
N TRP A 107 5.25 -16.52 -9.17
CA TRP A 107 4.28 -17.28 -8.38
C TRP A 107 2.98 -17.42 -9.15
N GLU A 108 2.44 -18.63 -9.16
CA GLU A 108 1.13 -18.92 -9.71
C GLU A 108 0.19 -19.28 -8.55
N PRO A 109 -0.85 -18.48 -8.30
CA PRO A 109 -1.18 -17.21 -8.93
C PRO A 109 -0.25 -16.06 -8.50
N ASN A 110 -0.27 -14.94 -9.24
CA ASN A 110 0.35 -13.68 -8.80
C ASN A 110 -0.42 -13.11 -7.60
N TRP A 111 0.10 -13.33 -6.41
CA TRP A 111 -0.53 -12.92 -5.15
C TRP A 111 -0.61 -11.41 -4.91
N ASN A 112 -0.04 -10.58 -5.77
CA ASN A 112 -0.26 -9.14 -5.70
C ASN A 112 -1.61 -8.71 -6.30
N ARG A 113 -2.27 -9.61 -6.99
CA ARG A 113 -3.62 -9.44 -7.52
C ARG A 113 -4.68 -9.86 -6.51
N THR A 114 -5.90 -9.45 -6.77
CA THR A 114 -7.08 -10.01 -6.11
C THR A 114 -7.11 -11.52 -6.35
N PHE A 115 -7.34 -12.28 -5.29
CA PHE A 115 -7.48 -13.73 -5.38
C PHE A 115 -8.74 -14.22 -4.69
N GLU A 116 -9.31 -15.27 -5.22
CA GLU A 116 -10.50 -15.92 -4.64
C GLU A 116 -10.27 -17.41 -4.50
N LEU A 117 -10.39 -17.91 -3.26
CA LEU A 117 -10.30 -19.32 -2.92
C LEU A 117 -11.71 -19.83 -2.64
N ARG A 118 -12.35 -20.34 -3.70
CA ARG A 118 -13.75 -20.81 -3.64
C ARG A 118 -13.88 -22.14 -2.93
N LYS A 119 -15.01 -22.30 -2.24
CA LYS A 119 -15.40 -23.56 -1.59
C LYS A 119 -16.82 -23.92 -2.03
N PRO A 120 -17.11 -25.16 -2.46
CA PRO A 120 -18.46 -25.54 -2.91
C PRO A 120 -19.53 -25.41 -1.83
N ASP A 121 -19.21 -25.73 -0.58
CA ASP A 121 -20.08 -25.59 0.58
C ASP A 121 -19.33 -24.92 1.74
N PRO A 122 -19.17 -23.58 1.69
CA PRO A 122 -18.37 -22.87 2.67
C PRO A 122 -19.14 -22.72 3.99
N ARG A 123 -18.40 -22.79 5.10
CA ARG A 123 -18.94 -22.47 6.43
C ARG A 123 -19.13 -20.96 6.60
N VAL A 124 -18.31 -20.17 5.94
CA VAL A 124 -18.23 -18.71 6.09
C VAL A 124 -17.56 -18.10 4.85
N GLY A 125 -18.01 -16.90 4.46
CA GLY A 125 -17.29 -16.05 3.52
C GLY A 125 -16.35 -15.11 4.27
N VAL A 126 -15.07 -15.01 3.84
CA VAL A 126 -14.06 -14.16 4.47
C VAL A 126 -13.45 -13.22 3.46
N LEU A 127 -13.56 -11.92 3.70
CA LEU A 127 -12.82 -10.88 2.97
C LEU A 127 -11.52 -10.57 3.70
N LEU A 128 -10.39 -10.57 2.99
CA LEU A 128 -9.09 -10.16 3.49
C LEU A 128 -8.71 -8.79 2.91
N LEU A 129 -8.38 -7.84 3.78
CA LEU A 129 -7.96 -6.47 3.44
C LEU A 129 -6.55 -6.22 3.95
N HIS A 130 -5.61 -5.99 3.05
CA HIS A 130 -4.19 -5.76 3.37
C HIS A 130 -3.92 -4.32 3.87
N GLY A 131 -2.68 -4.01 4.23
CA GLY A 131 -2.26 -2.70 4.72
C GLY A 131 -1.89 -1.71 3.60
N MET A 132 -1.61 -0.44 3.99
CA MET A 132 -1.10 0.57 3.09
C MET A 132 0.25 0.16 2.51
N SER A 133 0.50 0.49 1.23
CA SER A 133 1.70 0.12 0.47
C SER A 133 2.03 -1.38 0.40
N ASP A 134 1.05 -2.22 0.71
CA ASP A 134 1.10 -3.68 0.70
C ASP A 134 0.31 -4.25 -0.49
N SER A 135 -0.01 -5.54 -0.46
CA SER A 135 -0.85 -6.23 -1.45
C SER A 135 -1.49 -7.47 -0.81
N PRO A 136 -2.42 -8.15 -1.48
CA PRO A 136 -3.00 -9.39 -0.97
C PRO A 136 -1.96 -10.48 -0.64
N TYR A 137 -0.74 -10.35 -1.19
CA TYR A 137 0.38 -11.24 -0.91
C TYR A 137 0.64 -11.48 0.58
N SER A 138 0.58 -10.42 1.41
CA SER A 138 0.87 -10.54 2.85
C SER A 138 -0.12 -11.44 3.58
N LEU A 139 -1.39 -11.45 3.15
CA LEU A 139 -2.45 -12.23 3.77
C LEU A 139 -2.70 -13.59 3.10
N ARG A 140 -1.95 -13.96 2.05
CA ARG A 140 -2.16 -15.20 1.28
C ARG A 140 -2.09 -16.46 2.13
N GLN A 141 -1.14 -16.55 3.05
CA GLN A 141 -0.97 -17.71 3.91
C GLN A 141 -2.15 -17.86 4.89
N LEU A 142 -2.62 -16.74 5.44
CA LEU A 142 -3.82 -16.71 6.26
C LEU A 142 -5.03 -17.15 5.43
N GLY A 143 -5.18 -16.62 4.22
CA GLY A 143 -6.24 -16.99 3.29
C GLY A 143 -6.26 -18.48 2.99
N GLN A 144 -5.12 -19.07 2.68
CA GLN A 144 -4.99 -20.51 2.42
C GLN A 144 -5.37 -21.35 3.65
N ARG A 145 -4.96 -20.94 4.86
CA ARG A 145 -5.34 -21.63 6.11
C ARG A 145 -6.83 -21.54 6.39
N LEU A 146 -7.44 -20.37 6.22
CA LEU A 146 -8.88 -20.19 6.37
C LEU A 146 -9.65 -21.03 5.35
N HIS A 147 -9.21 -21.05 4.09
CA HIS A 147 -9.81 -21.90 3.06
C HIS A 147 -9.70 -23.39 3.39
N ALA A 148 -8.53 -23.85 3.86
CA ALA A 148 -8.36 -25.23 4.31
C ALA A 148 -9.29 -25.58 5.47
N SER A 149 -9.63 -24.61 6.34
CA SER A 149 -10.58 -24.77 7.46
C SER A 149 -12.05 -24.66 7.03
N GLY A 150 -12.36 -24.53 5.73
CA GLY A 150 -13.72 -24.55 5.21
C GLY A 150 -14.31 -23.18 4.87
N ALA A 151 -13.52 -22.11 4.84
CA ALA A 151 -13.96 -20.80 4.41
C ALA A 151 -13.88 -20.63 2.88
N HIS A 152 -14.81 -19.85 2.32
CA HIS A 152 -14.63 -19.18 1.02
C HIS A 152 -13.88 -17.88 1.27
N VAL A 153 -12.73 -17.67 0.65
CA VAL A 153 -11.85 -16.55 0.95
C VAL A 153 -11.65 -15.67 -0.28
N LEU A 154 -11.84 -14.37 -0.11
CA LEU A 154 -11.54 -13.34 -1.10
C LEU A 154 -10.46 -12.42 -0.55
N GLY A 155 -9.28 -12.40 -1.17
CA GLY A 155 -8.21 -11.44 -0.88
C GLY A 155 -8.28 -10.30 -1.88
N LEU A 156 -8.76 -9.14 -1.45
CA LEU A 156 -8.94 -7.97 -2.31
C LEU A 156 -7.62 -7.22 -2.49
N ARG A 157 -7.19 -6.97 -3.72
CA ARG A 157 -6.22 -5.92 -4.01
C ARG A 157 -6.92 -4.57 -3.86
N MET A 158 -6.46 -3.73 -2.98
CA MET A 158 -6.99 -2.37 -2.90
C MET A 158 -6.47 -1.52 -4.08
N PRO A 159 -7.26 -0.55 -4.58
CA PRO A 159 -6.82 0.37 -5.63
C PRO A 159 -5.45 0.98 -5.33
N GLY A 160 -4.63 1.23 -6.33
CA GLY A 160 -3.29 1.79 -6.22
C GLY A 160 -2.20 0.84 -5.68
N HIS A 161 -2.58 -0.35 -5.19
CA HIS A 161 -1.66 -1.27 -4.51
C HIS A 161 -1.19 -2.41 -5.43
N GLY A 162 -0.07 -3.04 -5.05
CA GLY A 162 0.43 -4.25 -5.72
C GLY A 162 1.11 -4.02 -7.07
N THR A 163 1.05 -2.83 -7.62
CA THR A 163 1.58 -2.41 -8.93
C THR A 163 2.83 -1.53 -8.78
N ALA A 164 2.78 -0.27 -9.22
CA ALA A 164 3.87 0.70 -9.08
C ALA A 164 3.62 1.63 -7.88
N PRO A 165 4.66 2.19 -7.24
CA PRO A 165 4.50 3.14 -6.12
C PRO A 165 3.66 4.36 -6.46
N THR A 166 3.64 4.77 -7.72
CA THR A 166 2.83 5.88 -8.23
C THR A 166 1.33 5.68 -8.05
N GLY A 167 0.84 4.43 -8.07
CA GLY A 167 -0.56 4.13 -7.82
C GLY A 167 -1.07 4.59 -6.45
N LEU A 168 -0.17 4.91 -5.51
CA LEU A 168 -0.53 5.42 -4.19
C LEU A 168 -0.60 6.95 -4.12
N VAL A 169 -0.19 7.66 -5.18
CA VAL A 169 -0.06 9.14 -5.16
C VAL A 169 -1.43 9.81 -5.18
N GLU A 170 -2.34 9.31 -6.00
CA GLU A 170 -3.69 9.86 -6.18
C GLU A 170 -4.77 9.05 -5.47
N LEU A 171 -4.37 8.06 -4.68
CA LEU A 171 -5.28 7.15 -3.98
C LEU A 171 -6.09 7.87 -2.92
N ALA A 172 -7.41 7.84 -3.06
CA ALA A 172 -8.33 8.28 -2.02
C ALA A 172 -8.82 7.10 -1.17
N TRP A 173 -9.06 7.33 0.12
CA TRP A 173 -9.63 6.28 1.00
C TRP A 173 -11.03 5.84 0.54
N GLN A 174 -11.76 6.74 -0.14
CA GLN A 174 -13.08 6.48 -0.73
C GLN A 174 -13.01 5.37 -1.79
N ASP A 175 -11.93 5.32 -2.56
CA ASP A 175 -11.72 4.30 -3.60
C ASP A 175 -11.56 2.93 -2.97
N MET A 176 -10.74 2.84 -1.92
CA MET A 176 -10.59 1.59 -1.15
C MET A 176 -11.90 1.16 -0.51
N ALA A 177 -12.68 2.09 0.05
CA ALA A 177 -13.99 1.81 0.62
C ALA A 177 -15.00 1.35 -0.43
N ALA A 178 -14.99 1.94 -1.63
CA ALA A 178 -15.84 1.52 -2.75
C ALA A 178 -15.48 0.12 -3.24
N ALA A 179 -14.20 -0.18 -3.44
CA ALA A 179 -13.73 -1.52 -3.80
C ALA A 179 -14.10 -2.56 -2.73
N THR A 180 -14.00 -2.21 -1.45
CA THR A 180 -14.43 -3.07 -0.34
C THR A 180 -15.92 -3.38 -0.42
N ARG A 181 -16.78 -2.40 -0.77
CA ARG A 181 -18.22 -2.63 -0.94
C ARG A 181 -18.51 -3.56 -2.12
N LEU A 182 -17.82 -3.43 -3.25
CA LEU A 182 -17.96 -4.34 -4.39
C LEU A 182 -17.57 -5.77 -4.01
N ALA A 183 -16.44 -5.92 -3.33
CA ALA A 183 -15.94 -7.23 -2.87
C ALA A 183 -16.91 -7.91 -1.88
N MET A 184 -17.47 -7.16 -0.94
CA MET A 184 -18.41 -7.69 0.04
C MET A 184 -19.75 -8.10 -0.58
N ARG A 185 -20.26 -7.33 -1.57
CA ARG A 185 -21.46 -7.74 -2.32
C ARG A 185 -21.22 -9.04 -3.08
N HIS A 186 -20.12 -9.13 -3.80
CA HIS A 186 -19.75 -10.35 -4.49
C HIS A 186 -19.63 -11.54 -3.53
N LEU A 187 -18.93 -11.36 -2.41
CA LEU A 187 -18.76 -12.42 -1.42
C LEU A 187 -20.10 -12.88 -0.84
N ALA A 188 -21.05 -11.96 -0.60
CA ALA A 188 -22.40 -12.28 -0.14
C ALA A 188 -23.20 -13.09 -1.19
N GLU A 189 -23.12 -12.70 -2.46
CA GLU A 189 -23.77 -13.39 -3.58
C GLU A 189 -23.24 -14.83 -3.75
N GLN A 190 -21.92 -15.02 -3.57
CA GLN A 190 -21.29 -16.34 -3.66
C GLN A 190 -21.51 -17.20 -2.41
N ASN A 191 -22.01 -16.64 -1.31
CA ASN A 191 -22.20 -17.33 -0.03
C ASN A 191 -23.60 -17.09 0.56
N PRO A 192 -24.68 -17.42 -0.17
CA PRO A 192 -26.04 -17.14 0.28
C PRO A 192 -26.33 -17.82 1.63
N GLY A 193 -26.83 -17.04 2.60
CA GLY A 193 -27.19 -17.52 3.93
C GLY A 193 -25.99 -17.90 4.83
N ARG A 194 -24.77 -17.69 4.40
CA ARG A 194 -23.56 -17.93 5.21
C ARG A 194 -23.10 -16.67 5.91
N PRO A 195 -22.52 -16.75 7.12
CA PRO A 195 -21.95 -15.61 7.79
C PRO A 195 -20.76 -15.04 7.00
N LEU A 196 -20.62 -13.71 7.03
CA LEU A 196 -19.53 -12.99 6.35
C LEU A 196 -18.61 -12.36 7.39
N TYR A 197 -17.31 -12.56 7.21
CA TYR A 197 -16.26 -12.00 8.06
C TYR A 197 -15.34 -11.10 7.26
N ILE A 198 -14.75 -10.10 7.92
CA ILE A 198 -13.65 -9.32 7.36
C ILE A 198 -12.43 -9.46 8.26
N VAL A 199 -11.29 -9.78 7.68
CA VAL A 199 -9.99 -9.73 8.34
C VAL A 199 -9.19 -8.60 7.72
N GLY A 200 -8.90 -7.57 8.48
CA GLY A 200 -8.15 -6.41 8.03
C GLY A 200 -6.81 -6.27 8.75
N TYR A 201 -5.78 -5.89 7.99
CA TYR A 201 -4.47 -5.57 8.51
C TYR A 201 -4.18 -4.08 8.32
N SER A 202 -3.76 -3.39 9.39
CA SER A 202 -3.38 -1.97 9.35
C SER A 202 -4.49 -1.08 8.76
N THR A 203 -4.29 -0.44 7.62
CA THR A 203 -5.32 0.32 6.88
C THR A 203 -6.52 -0.55 6.50
N GLY A 204 -6.29 -1.82 6.12
CA GLY A 204 -7.37 -2.76 5.87
C GLY A 204 -8.24 -3.02 7.10
N ALA A 205 -7.68 -2.93 8.31
CA ALA A 205 -8.45 -3.03 9.54
C ALA A 205 -9.33 -1.78 9.77
N ALA A 206 -8.84 -0.59 9.44
CA ALA A 206 -9.65 0.63 9.47
C ALA A 206 -10.81 0.57 8.47
N LEU A 207 -10.56 0.06 7.25
CA LEU A 207 -11.61 -0.17 6.25
C LEU A 207 -12.63 -1.23 6.70
N ALA A 208 -12.20 -2.28 7.40
CA ALA A 208 -13.10 -3.28 7.97
C ALA A 208 -14.07 -2.66 8.98
N VAL A 209 -13.58 -1.79 9.86
CA VAL A 209 -14.42 -1.04 10.82
C VAL A 209 -15.35 -0.09 10.08
N HIS A 210 -14.82 0.71 9.13
CA HIS A 210 -15.63 1.61 8.31
C HIS A 210 -16.78 0.87 7.60
N TYR A 211 -16.48 -0.26 6.96
CA TYR A 211 -17.50 -1.06 6.28
C TYR A 211 -18.55 -1.60 7.27
N ALA A 212 -18.11 -2.14 8.41
CA ALA A 212 -19.01 -2.71 9.41
C ALA A 212 -19.99 -1.66 9.95
N LEU A 213 -19.51 -0.45 10.24
CA LEU A 213 -20.35 0.67 10.68
C LEU A 213 -21.35 1.09 9.59
N ALA A 214 -20.88 1.25 8.34
CA ALA A 214 -21.74 1.58 7.21
C ALA A 214 -22.84 0.52 6.98
N ALA A 215 -22.53 -0.76 7.17
CA ALA A 215 -23.49 -1.85 7.04
C ALA A 215 -24.52 -1.93 8.18
N LEU A 216 -24.26 -1.31 9.34
CA LEU A 216 -25.26 -1.14 10.39
C LEU A 216 -26.29 -0.06 10.05
N GLU A 217 -25.86 0.98 9.34
CA GLU A 217 -26.70 2.12 8.95
C GLU A 217 -27.44 1.89 7.62
N ASN A 218 -26.83 1.13 6.70
CA ASN A 218 -27.38 0.87 5.37
C ASN A 218 -27.71 -0.62 5.16
N GLN A 219 -28.99 -0.95 5.20
CA GLN A 219 -29.47 -2.32 5.02
C GLN A 219 -29.25 -2.89 3.60
N ALA A 220 -28.89 -2.07 2.62
CA ALA A 220 -28.53 -2.52 1.28
C ALA A 220 -27.11 -3.11 1.21
N LEU A 221 -26.31 -2.93 2.25
CA LEU A 221 -24.98 -3.55 2.35
C LEU A 221 -25.06 -4.90 3.08
N PRO A 222 -24.34 -5.92 2.58
CA PRO A 222 -24.22 -7.20 3.28
C PRO A 222 -23.71 -7.02 4.72
N ARG A 223 -24.38 -7.62 5.67
CA ARG A 223 -23.97 -7.55 7.08
C ARG A 223 -22.73 -8.38 7.33
N VAL A 224 -21.86 -7.85 8.16
CA VAL A 224 -20.66 -8.53 8.65
C VAL A 224 -20.95 -9.09 10.04
N GLU A 225 -20.77 -10.40 10.20
CA GLU A 225 -20.96 -11.08 11.49
C GLU A 225 -19.80 -10.82 12.45
N ARG A 226 -18.56 -10.80 11.92
CA ARG A 226 -17.34 -10.58 12.69
C ARG A 226 -16.28 -9.84 11.89
N ILE A 227 -15.53 -9.01 12.59
CA ILE A 227 -14.30 -8.39 12.06
C ILE A 227 -13.11 -8.83 12.92
N VAL A 228 -11.98 -9.10 12.26
CA VAL A 228 -10.68 -9.37 12.90
C VAL A 228 -9.73 -8.27 12.50
N LEU A 229 -9.18 -7.58 13.49
CA LEU A 229 -8.33 -6.42 13.29
C LEU A 229 -6.90 -6.77 13.68
N LEU A 230 -6.01 -6.78 12.70
CA LEU A 230 -4.58 -7.04 12.87
C LEU A 230 -3.84 -5.70 12.82
N SER A 231 -3.27 -5.28 13.95
CA SER A 231 -2.54 -4.00 14.09
C SER A 231 -3.30 -2.80 13.46
N PRO A 232 -4.53 -2.50 13.90
CA PRO A 232 -5.42 -1.58 13.21
C PRO A 232 -4.90 -0.13 13.21
N ALA A 233 -4.91 0.52 12.04
CA ALA A 233 -4.59 1.94 11.86
C ALA A 233 -5.81 2.84 12.14
N ILE A 234 -6.34 2.79 13.37
CA ILE A 234 -7.55 3.55 13.78
C ILE A 234 -7.19 4.87 14.47
N GLY A 235 -5.98 4.99 14.99
CA GLY A 235 -5.49 6.21 15.63
C GLY A 235 -4.01 6.40 15.34
N VAL A 236 -3.60 7.65 15.17
CA VAL A 236 -2.20 8.04 15.00
C VAL A 236 -1.73 8.68 16.30
N SER A 237 -0.60 8.23 16.86
CA SER A 237 -0.02 8.89 18.03
C SER A 237 0.38 10.32 17.69
N ALA A 238 0.30 11.24 18.67
CA ALA A 238 0.69 12.64 18.48
C ALA A 238 2.12 12.81 17.92
N VAL A 239 3.02 11.85 18.21
CA VAL A 239 4.42 11.84 17.69
C VAL A 239 4.49 11.47 16.22
N ALA A 240 3.53 10.74 15.69
CA ALA A 240 3.50 10.30 14.27
C ALA A 240 2.60 11.21 13.40
N ALA A 241 2.06 12.29 13.98
CA ALA A 241 1.20 13.23 13.27
C ALA A 241 1.98 14.43 12.66
N PHE A 242 3.33 14.41 12.71
CA PHE A 242 4.22 15.43 12.14
C PHE A 242 5.00 14.91 10.96
#